data_c6ba3be547703f0694705abc9187d18c
#
_entry.id   c6ba3be547703f0694705abc9187d18c
#
_cell.length_a   1.000
_cell.length_b   1.000
_cell.length_c   1.000
_cell.angle_alpha   90.00
_cell.angle_beta   90.00
_cell.angle_gamma   90.00
#
_symmetry.space_group_name_H-M   'P 1'
#
loop_
_entity.id
_entity.type
_entity.pdbx_description
1 polymer ?
#
loop_
_entity_poly.entity_id
_entity_poly.type
_entity_poly.pdbx_seq_one_letter_code
_entity_poly.pdbx_strand_id
1 'polypeptide(L)'
;MDKHKAVVRRGDRCVIDYLNKDEAEAGELIVAPEKVSICGTDMQILRKLRDDPALVVGHEGLAKLVEVGEGVSGFEVGDRVTVNPTHPSDPSFLLGRNINGLLQQRIRIPETAVSGGLVSRISSCIPSARGTLIEPLAVVIYALECLRFKTPDSLLILGDGLIGNLAAVVAPQILGEQISLGMVHRSELGVRWTRAFEPRVVNGRTVADLESALDGRISMLSATHRAGTAPGLTEVAQTFGARLTAVHLVGGLSPHTVSPEFPGVDLYGVRVANTGGLWPPCRVTFSDSERSMVVTGNRGVSNTRLEAASKLLEEPDFGGKVDCLITHDLPFEKGVETLNVMLSTGTRVVNGELVVRLVLDML
;
A
#
# COMPACT_ATOMS: atom_id res chain seq x y z
N MET A 1 -15.12 33.24 -1.38
CA MET A 1 -14.03 32.28 -1.64
C MET A 1 -14.64 31.04 -2.27
N ASP A 2 -14.08 30.63 -3.36
CA ASP A 2 -14.48 29.38 -4.04
C ASP A 2 -14.15 28.17 -3.16
N LYS A 3 -15.05 27.21 -3.13
CA LYS A 3 -14.90 25.98 -2.34
C LYS A 3 -14.92 24.73 -3.20
N HIS A 4 -14.34 23.66 -2.69
CA HIS A 4 -14.38 22.34 -3.32
C HIS A 4 -14.79 21.27 -2.29
N LYS A 5 -15.37 20.16 -2.77
CA LYS A 5 -15.76 19.04 -1.93
C LYS A 5 -14.55 18.26 -1.45
N ALA A 6 -14.61 17.79 -0.19
CA ALA A 6 -13.61 16.92 0.42
C ALA A 6 -14.29 15.88 1.33
N VAL A 7 -13.66 14.73 1.47
CA VAL A 7 -14.02 13.71 2.47
C VAL A 7 -13.30 14.01 3.75
N VAL A 8 -13.99 14.54 4.72
CA VAL A 8 -13.44 15.03 5.99
C VAL A 8 -13.77 14.06 7.12
N ARG A 9 -12.77 13.76 7.95
CA ARG A 9 -12.96 12.97 9.17
C ARG A 9 -13.73 13.80 10.22
N ARG A 10 -14.86 13.30 10.66
CA ARG A 10 -15.67 13.88 11.76
C ARG A 10 -16.02 12.80 12.79
N GLY A 11 -15.26 12.77 13.89
CA GLY A 11 -15.44 11.73 14.92
C GLY A 11 -15.07 10.34 14.43
N ASP A 12 -16.03 9.45 14.31
CA ASP A 12 -15.93 8.04 13.89
C ASP A 12 -16.39 7.78 12.44
N ARG A 13 -16.74 8.84 11.72
CA ARG A 13 -17.23 8.75 10.34
C ARG A 13 -16.57 9.78 9.42
N CYS A 14 -16.73 9.56 8.13
CA CYS A 14 -16.39 10.52 7.09
C CYS A 14 -17.63 11.27 6.65
N VAL A 15 -17.48 12.55 6.40
CA VAL A 15 -18.53 13.40 5.83
C VAL A 15 -17.98 14.15 4.61
N ILE A 16 -18.88 14.49 3.69
CA ILE A 16 -18.55 15.41 2.61
C ILE A 16 -18.68 16.82 3.16
N ASP A 17 -17.61 17.58 3.09
CA ASP A 17 -17.53 18.98 3.53
C ASP A 17 -16.90 19.84 2.44
N TYR A 18 -16.95 21.16 2.61
CA TYR A 18 -16.44 22.11 1.63
C TYR A 18 -15.24 22.86 2.20
N LEU A 19 -14.07 22.64 1.59
CA LEU A 19 -12.83 23.34 1.91
C LEU A 19 -12.62 24.52 0.95
N ASN A 20 -11.86 25.53 1.41
CA ASN A 20 -11.47 26.65 0.55
C ASN A 20 -10.50 26.12 -0.54
N LYS A 21 -10.63 26.69 -1.73
CA LYS A 21 -9.65 26.44 -2.80
C LYS A 21 -8.34 27.16 -2.48
N ASP A 22 -7.26 26.43 -2.59
CA ASP A 22 -5.92 27.00 -2.61
C ASP A 22 -5.53 27.35 -4.06
N GLU A 23 -4.64 28.34 -4.21
CA GLU A 23 -3.94 28.67 -5.44
C GLU A 23 -2.49 28.20 -5.32
N ALA A 24 -1.82 27.95 -6.46
CA ALA A 24 -0.42 27.55 -6.45
C ALA A 24 0.47 28.75 -6.14
N GLU A 25 1.30 28.62 -5.12
CA GLU A 25 2.40 29.54 -4.87
C GLU A 25 3.63 29.16 -5.73
N ALA A 26 4.70 29.97 -5.66
CA ALA A 26 5.94 29.66 -6.38
C ALA A 26 6.47 28.30 -5.96
N GLY A 27 6.87 27.48 -6.92
CA GLY A 27 7.38 26.12 -6.69
C GLY A 27 6.30 25.05 -6.45
N GLU A 28 5.03 25.41 -6.35
CA GLU A 28 3.94 24.50 -6.01
C GLU A 28 3.11 24.05 -7.22
N LEU A 29 2.33 23.03 -7.03
CA LEU A 29 1.35 22.53 -7.99
C LEU A 29 -0.03 22.41 -7.33
N ILE A 30 -1.09 22.63 -8.12
CA ILE A 30 -2.44 22.23 -7.72
C ILE A 30 -2.89 21.08 -8.61
N VAL A 31 -3.34 20.00 -7.99
CA VAL A 31 -3.91 18.85 -8.69
C VAL A 31 -5.38 18.65 -8.33
N ALA A 32 -6.16 18.19 -9.31
CA ALA A 32 -7.53 17.72 -9.15
C ALA A 32 -7.52 16.19 -9.24
N PRO A 33 -7.70 15.46 -8.15
CA PRO A 33 -7.81 14.00 -8.19
C PRO A 33 -8.96 13.54 -9.09
N GLU A 34 -8.68 12.56 -9.96
CA GLU A 34 -9.68 11.90 -10.79
C GLU A 34 -10.28 10.70 -10.06
N LYS A 35 -9.41 9.83 -9.57
CA LYS A 35 -9.76 8.63 -8.80
C LYS A 35 -8.81 8.47 -7.63
N VAL A 36 -9.37 8.15 -6.48
CA VAL A 36 -8.59 7.93 -5.23
C VAL A 36 -9.08 6.67 -4.56
N SER A 37 -8.17 5.85 -4.09
CA SER A 37 -8.52 4.62 -3.41
C SER A 37 -8.28 4.70 -1.90
N ILE A 38 -8.98 3.83 -1.18
CA ILE A 38 -8.87 3.70 0.27
C ILE A 38 -7.85 2.63 0.62
N CYS A 39 -6.79 3.04 1.30
CA CYS A 39 -5.74 2.15 1.81
C CYS A 39 -6.07 1.62 3.21
N GLY A 40 -5.41 0.53 3.59
CA GLY A 40 -5.46 0.03 4.97
C GLY A 40 -4.95 1.03 6.00
N THR A 41 -4.03 1.92 5.62
CA THR A 41 -3.54 3.03 6.46
C THR A 41 -4.63 4.07 6.70
N ASP A 42 -5.38 4.46 5.65
CA ASP A 42 -6.50 5.40 5.79
C ASP A 42 -7.55 4.85 6.77
N MET A 43 -7.88 3.55 6.65
CA MET A 43 -8.79 2.88 7.58
C MET A 43 -8.30 2.91 9.03
N GLN A 44 -6.98 2.78 9.27
CA GLN A 44 -6.42 2.88 10.63
C GLN A 44 -6.51 4.31 11.18
N ILE A 45 -6.24 5.33 10.35
CA ILE A 45 -6.36 6.75 10.70
C ILE A 45 -7.82 7.07 11.04
N LEU A 46 -8.74 6.70 10.16
CA LEU A 46 -10.17 6.97 10.30
C LEU A 46 -10.77 6.28 11.54
N ARG A 47 -10.26 5.09 11.90
CA ARG A 47 -10.63 4.36 13.14
C ARG A 47 -9.89 4.84 14.39
N LYS A 48 -9.09 5.88 14.30
CA LYS A 48 -8.27 6.40 15.44
C LYS A 48 -7.30 5.38 16.03
N LEU A 49 -6.86 4.41 15.22
CA LEU A 49 -5.79 3.47 15.56
C LEU A 49 -4.40 4.06 15.30
N ARG A 50 -4.35 5.24 14.71
CA ARG A 50 -3.19 6.06 14.43
C ARG A 50 -3.57 7.53 14.66
N ASP A 51 -2.61 8.29 15.17
CA ASP A 51 -2.76 9.73 15.43
C ASP A 51 -1.99 10.52 14.35
N ASP A 52 -2.53 10.51 13.13
CA ASP A 52 -2.01 11.33 12.03
C ASP A 52 -2.89 12.59 11.90
N PRO A 53 -2.31 13.80 11.76
CA PRO A 53 -3.05 15.05 11.86
C PRO A 53 -3.91 15.42 10.66
N ALA A 54 -3.74 14.74 9.50
CA ALA A 54 -4.48 15.08 8.28
C ALA A 54 -6.00 15.03 8.50
N LEU A 55 -6.68 16.10 8.11
CA LEU A 55 -8.14 16.18 8.11
C LEU A 55 -8.75 15.38 6.95
N VAL A 56 -8.08 15.40 5.80
CA VAL A 56 -8.43 14.65 4.58
C VAL A 56 -7.39 13.58 4.38
N VAL A 57 -7.80 12.31 4.31
CA VAL A 57 -6.92 11.17 4.03
C VAL A 57 -6.84 10.86 2.52
N GLY A 58 -6.24 9.73 2.16
CA GLY A 58 -6.07 9.29 0.77
C GLY A 58 -4.71 9.69 0.21
N HIS A 59 -3.97 8.70 -0.27
CA HIS A 59 -2.60 8.90 -0.76
C HIS A 59 -2.27 8.00 -1.95
N GLU A 60 -3.25 7.29 -2.46
CA GLU A 60 -3.13 6.42 -3.63
C GLU A 60 -4.17 6.86 -4.66
N GLY A 61 -3.75 7.60 -5.66
CA GLY A 61 -4.66 8.18 -6.63
C GLY A 61 -3.98 8.66 -7.88
N LEU A 62 -4.82 8.94 -8.88
CA LEU A 62 -4.46 9.61 -10.10
C LEU A 62 -5.16 10.97 -10.13
N ALA A 63 -4.42 11.98 -10.50
CA ALA A 63 -4.91 13.36 -10.54
C ALA A 63 -4.55 14.06 -11.85
N LYS A 64 -5.26 15.13 -12.14
CA LYS A 64 -4.96 16.05 -13.24
C LYS A 64 -4.38 17.34 -12.70
N LEU A 65 -3.32 17.83 -13.32
CA LEU A 65 -2.72 19.10 -12.98
C LEU A 65 -3.61 20.25 -13.42
N VAL A 66 -3.97 21.15 -12.51
CA VAL A 66 -4.89 22.27 -12.78
C VAL A 66 -4.25 23.65 -12.64
N GLU A 67 -3.15 23.77 -11.86
CA GLU A 67 -2.31 24.96 -11.79
C GLU A 67 -0.85 24.59 -11.62
N VAL A 68 0.02 25.41 -12.18
CA VAL A 68 1.47 25.29 -12.09
C VAL A 68 2.00 26.60 -11.54
N GLY A 69 2.63 26.56 -10.36
CA GLY A 69 3.21 27.72 -9.71
C GLY A 69 4.44 28.25 -10.45
N GLU A 70 4.77 29.51 -10.19
CA GLU A 70 5.95 30.16 -10.76
C GLU A 70 7.23 29.36 -10.45
N GLY A 71 8.11 29.24 -11.44
CA GLY A 71 9.39 28.53 -11.30
C GLY A 71 9.33 27.01 -11.44
N VAL A 72 8.15 26.40 -11.47
CA VAL A 72 8.01 24.96 -11.74
C VAL A 72 8.22 24.69 -13.24
N SER A 73 9.09 23.75 -13.54
CA SER A 73 9.36 23.33 -14.92
C SER A 73 9.01 21.84 -15.11
N GLY A 74 8.80 21.48 -16.38
CA GLY A 74 8.57 20.08 -16.70
C GLY A 74 7.12 19.61 -16.52
N PHE A 75 6.18 20.47 -16.14
CA PHE A 75 4.75 20.19 -15.98
C PHE A 75 3.88 21.21 -16.71
N GLU A 76 2.74 20.75 -17.21
CA GLU A 76 1.75 21.57 -17.88
C GLU A 76 0.35 21.30 -17.32
N VAL A 77 -0.52 22.34 -17.32
CA VAL A 77 -1.94 22.16 -16.95
C VAL A 77 -2.58 21.11 -17.88
N GLY A 78 -3.23 20.15 -17.29
CA GLY A 78 -3.81 19.02 -18.00
C GLY A 78 -2.99 17.73 -17.91
N ASP A 79 -1.72 17.77 -17.49
CA ASP A 79 -0.94 16.57 -17.23
C ASP A 79 -1.63 15.66 -16.22
N ARG A 80 -1.65 14.36 -16.50
CA ARG A 80 -2.07 13.34 -15.54
C ARG A 80 -0.88 12.94 -14.69
N VAL A 81 -1.07 12.97 -13.38
CA VAL A 81 0.02 12.77 -12.42
C VAL A 81 -0.38 11.85 -11.27
N THR A 82 0.59 11.16 -10.72
CA THR A 82 0.51 10.56 -9.38
C THR A 82 1.51 11.26 -8.47
N VAL A 83 1.22 11.27 -7.18
CA VAL A 83 2.09 11.88 -6.16
C VAL A 83 2.62 10.78 -5.24
N ASN A 84 3.95 10.64 -5.18
CA ASN A 84 4.56 9.75 -4.20
C ASN A 84 4.24 10.25 -2.79
N PRO A 85 3.56 9.46 -1.95
CA PRO A 85 3.06 9.95 -0.67
C PRO A 85 4.13 10.11 0.41
N THR A 86 5.37 9.70 0.15
CA THR A 86 6.41 9.66 1.16
C THR A 86 7.69 10.31 0.66
N HIS A 87 8.06 11.45 1.25
CA HIS A 87 9.36 12.06 0.96
C HIS A 87 10.49 11.26 1.64
N PRO A 88 11.58 10.91 0.94
CA PRO A 88 12.62 10.06 1.50
C PRO A 88 13.43 10.74 2.63
N SER A 89 13.55 12.06 2.62
CA SER A 89 14.36 12.83 3.57
C SER A 89 13.60 13.91 4.34
N ASP A 90 12.39 14.27 3.91
CA ASP A 90 11.54 15.22 4.64
C ASP A 90 10.37 14.50 5.35
N PRO A 91 10.47 14.25 6.66
CA PRO A 91 9.44 13.56 7.43
C PRO A 91 8.16 14.39 7.58
N SER A 92 8.16 15.68 7.29
CA SER A 92 6.98 16.54 7.35
C SER A 92 6.03 16.28 6.18
N PHE A 93 6.54 15.78 5.04
CA PHE A 93 5.73 15.43 3.89
C PHE A 93 5.32 13.95 3.94
N LEU A 94 4.12 13.70 4.38
CA LEU A 94 3.41 12.41 4.26
C LEU A 94 1.99 12.72 3.80
N LEU A 95 1.71 12.49 2.52
CA LEU A 95 0.41 12.77 1.90
C LEU A 95 -0.70 11.94 2.54
N GLY A 96 -1.81 12.58 2.92
CA GLY A 96 -2.94 11.95 3.60
C GLY A 96 -2.65 11.55 5.07
N ARG A 97 -1.53 12.03 5.64
CA ARG A 97 -1.10 11.72 7.02
C ARG A 97 -0.67 12.99 7.76
N ASN A 98 0.47 13.60 7.41
CA ASN A 98 0.94 14.85 8.00
C ASN A 98 0.31 16.06 7.32
N ILE A 99 0.02 15.95 6.05
CA ILE A 99 -0.69 16.93 5.23
C ILE A 99 -1.97 16.29 4.68
N ASN A 100 -2.92 17.13 4.27
CA ASN A 100 -4.15 16.64 3.64
C ASN A 100 -3.86 15.80 2.39
N GLY A 101 -4.67 14.78 2.19
CA GLY A 101 -4.55 13.81 1.11
C GLY A 101 -5.49 14.09 -0.06
N LEU A 102 -5.56 13.10 -0.94
CA LEU A 102 -6.23 13.17 -2.24
C LEU A 102 -7.77 13.05 -2.19
N LEU A 103 -8.38 12.68 -1.05
CA LEU A 103 -9.85 12.54 -0.96
C LEU A 103 -10.55 13.92 -0.93
N GLN A 104 -10.18 14.77 -1.87
CA GLN A 104 -10.76 16.10 -2.12
C GLN A 104 -10.61 16.46 -3.60
N GLN A 105 -11.48 17.34 -4.10
CA GLN A 105 -11.52 17.68 -5.52
C GLN A 105 -10.34 18.57 -5.98
N ARG A 106 -9.60 19.15 -5.03
CA ARG A 106 -8.47 20.03 -5.32
C ARG A 106 -7.50 20.01 -4.16
N ILE A 107 -6.22 19.86 -4.44
CA ILE A 107 -5.18 19.80 -3.42
C ILE A 107 -3.91 20.52 -3.88
N ARG A 108 -3.30 21.27 -2.99
CA ARG A 108 -2.00 21.89 -3.15
C ARG A 108 -0.89 20.88 -2.84
N ILE A 109 0.03 20.70 -3.78
CA ILE A 109 1.25 19.92 -3.62
C ILE A 109 2.39 20.90 -3.34
N PRO A 110 2.99 20.85 -2.15
CA PRO A 110 3.97 21.85 -1.73
C PRO A 110 5.28 21.75 -2.52
N GLU A 111 6.03 22.85 -2.55
CA GLU A 111 7.33 22.97 -3.21
C GLU A 111 8.28 21.80 -2.84
N THR A 112 8.33 21.40 -1.57
CA THR A 112 9.20 20.30 -1.11
C THR A 112 8.92 19.00 -1.84
N ALA A 113 7.66 18.70 -2.14
CA ALA A 113 7.29 17.51 -2.90
C ALA A 113 7.60 17.66 -4.39
N VAL A 114 7.41 18.85 -4.95
CA VAL A 114 7.69 19.14 -6.36
C VAL A 114 9.20 19.11 -6.61
N SER A 115 10.00 19.86 -5.84
CA SER A 115 11.45 19.90 -5.93
C SER A 115 12.10 18.57 -5.53
N GLY A 116 11.47 17.81 -4.62
CA GLY A 116 11.86 16.44 -4.27
C GLY A 116 11.52 15.41 -5.34
N GLY A 117 10.93 15.82 -6.47
CA GLY A 117 10.58 14.96 -7.60
C GLY A 117 9.47 13.94 -7.28
N LEU A 118 8.59 14.22 -6.31
CA LEU A 118 7.56 13.27 -5.89
C LEU A 118 6.33 13.24 -6.81
N VAL A 119 6.23 14.17 -7.75
CA VAL A 119 5.15 14.19 -8.75
C VAL A 119 5.65 13.54 -10.03
N SER A 120 4.93 12.53 -10.50
CA SER A 120 5.27 11.80 -11.73
C SER A 120 4.14 11.86 -12.73
N ARG A 121 4.46 12.14 -14.01
CA ARG A 121 3.50 12.06 -15.11
C ARG A 121 3.11 10.63 -15.36
N ILE A 122 1.83 10.42 -15.66
CA ILE A 122 1.25 9.10 -15.93
C ILE A 122 0.69 9.08 -17.35
N SER A 123 1.00 7.99 -18.06
CA SER A 123 0.52 7.73 -19.40
C SER A 123 -1.01 7.78 -19.48
N SER A 124 -1.52 8.36 -20.58
CA SER A 124 -2.95 8.34 -20.87
C SER A 124 -3.51 6.93 -21.13
N CYS A 125 -2.64 5.96 -21.39
CA CYS A 125 -3.04 4.54 -21.59
C CYS A 125 -3.49 3.86 -20.29
N ILE A 126 -3.15 4.40 -19.11
CA ILE A 126 -3.57 3.85 -17.84
C ILE A 126 -4.95 4.40 -17.47
N PRO A 127 -6.00 3.56 -17.35
CA PRO A 127 -7.31 3.99 -16.83
C PRO A 127 -7.19 4.62 -15.44
N SER A 128 -7.99 5.63 -15.11
CA SER A 128 -7.86 6.38 -13.86
C SER A 128 -8.01 5.48 -12.62
N ALA A 129 -8.93 4.52 -12.64
CA ALA A 129 -9.08 3.57 -11.54
C ALA A 129 -7.82 2.70 -11.37
N ARG A 130 -7.26 2.16 -12.48
CA ARG A 130 -6.01 1.39 -12.45
C ARG A 130 -4.83 2.21 -11.94
N GLY A 131 -4.80 3.51 -12.22
CA GLY A 131 -3.77 4.43 -11.72
C GLY A 131 -3.68 4.47 -10.19
N THR A 132 -4.76 4.13 -9.48
CA THR A 132 -4.75 4.02 -8.01
C THR A 132 -3.95 2.82 -7.49
N LEU A 133 -3.55 1.90 -8.37
CA LEU A 133 -2.72 0.73 -8.04
C LEU A 133 -1.22 0.99 -8.18
N ILE A 134 -0.79 2.15 -8.69
CA ILE A 134 0.64 2.45 -8.95
C ILE A 134 1.46 2.35 -7.66
N GLU A 135 1.07 3.08 -6.62
CA GLU A 135 1.80 3.08 -5.34
C GLU A 135 1.81 1.70 -4.68
N PRO A 136 0.67 1.03 -4.45
CA PRO A 136 0.67 -0.28 -3.81
C PRO A 136 1.41 -1.36 -4.62
N LEU A 137 1.39 -1.29 -5.96
CA LEU A 137 2.17 -2.19 -6.79
C LEU A 137 3.67 -1.91 -6.65
N ALA A 138 4.09 -0.65 -6.59
CA ALA A 138 5.47 -0.27 -6.34
C ALA A 138 5.98 -0.78 -4.98
N VAL A 139 5.13 -0.74 -3.95
CA VAL A 139 5.42 -1.32 -2.62
C VAL A 139 5.64 -2.84 -2.73
N VAL A 140 4.80 -3.54 -3.49
CA VAL A 140 4.92 -4.98 -3.71
C VAL A 140 6.20 -5.34 -4.47
N ILE A 141 6.50 -4.63 -5.56
CA ILE A 141 7.74 -4.84 -6.33
C ILE A 141 8.96 -4.69 -5.42
N TYR A 142 9.04 -3.60 -4.65
CA TYR A 142 10.13 -3.38 -3.70
C TYR A 142 10.25 -4.51 -2.67
N ALA A 143 9.14 -4.93 -2.09
CA ALA A 143 9.10 -5.97 -1.08
C ALA A 143 9.60 -7.33 -1.62
N LEU A 144 9.14 -7.73 -2.80
CA LEU A 144 9.56 -8.98 -3.44
C LEU A 144 11.03 -8.95 -3.87
N GLU A 145 11.53 -7.81 -4.36
CA GLU A 145 12.96 -7.64 -4.64
C GLU A 145 13.82 -7.77 -3.37
N CYS A 146 13.36 -7.25 -2.23
CA CYS A 146 14.03 -7.45 -0.94
C CYS A 146 14.06 -8.92 -0.52
N LEU A 147 13.02 -9.69 -0.81
CA LEU A 147 12.95 -11.12 -0.48
C LEU A 147 13.78 -12.00 -1.44
N ARG A 148 13.96 -11.58 -2.70
CA ARG A 148 14.72 -12.30 -3.72
C ARG A 148 16.16 -12.60 -3.32
N PHE A 149 16.78 -11.79 -2.45
CA PHE A 149 18.16 -12.04 -1.97
C PHE A 149 18.38 -13.40 -1.29
N LYS A 150 17.31 -14.02 -0.79
CA LYS A 150 17.36 -15.35 -0.17
C LYS A 150 16.93 -16.48 -1.10
N THR A 151 16.64 -16.17 -2.38
CA THR A 151 16.21 -17.16 -3.38
C THR A 151 15.19 -18.15 -2.80
N PRO A 152 14.00 -17.69 -2.37
CA PRO A 152 13.02 -18.55 -1.73
C PRO A 152 12.46 -19.60 -2.69
N ASP A 153 12.13 -20.76 -2.16
CA ASP A 153 11.37 -21.80 -2.84
C ASP A 153 9.86 -21.57 -2.64
N SER A 154 9.49 -20.95 -1.53
CA SER A 154 8.11 -20.61 -1.18
C SER A 154 7.97 -19.18 -0.65
N LEU A 155 6.87 -18.51 -1.01
CA LEU A 155 6.44 -17.22 -0.47
C LEU A 155 5.19 -17.40 0.38
N LEU A 156 5.30 -17.11 1.67
CA LEU A 156 4.16 -17.01 2.58
C LEU A 156 3.69 -15.55 2.66
N ILE A 157 2.44 -15.33 2.35
CA ILE A 157 1.80 -14.00 2.41
C ILE A 157 0.85 -13.95 3.61
N LEU A 158 1.13 -13.09 4.58
CA LEU A 158 0.22 -12.80 5.68
C LEU A 158 -0.64 -11.59 5.33
N GLY A 159 -1.91 -11.84 5.07
CA GLY A 159 -2.91 -10.81 4.76
C GLY A 159 -3.42 -10.86 3.32
N ASP A 160 -4.73 -10.96 3.21
CA ASP A 160 -5.53 -11.16 2.00
C ASP A 160 -6.12 -9.86 1.43
N GLY A 161 -5.49 -8.72 1.73
CA GLY A 161 -5.85 -7.42 1.18
C GLY A 161 -5.25 -7.19 -0.21
N LEU A 162 -5.31 -5.93 -0.66
CA LEU A 162 -4.74 -5.53 -1.96
C LEU A 162 -3.27 -5.93 -2.08
N ILE A 163 -2.43 -5.59 -1.09
CA ILE A 163 -0.98 -5.87 -1.12
C ILE A 163 -0.70 -7.37 -1.24
N GLY A 164 -1.42 -8.20 -0.46
CA GLY A 164 -1.24 -9.66 -0.53
C GLY A 164 -1.61 -10.24 -1.89
N ASN A 165 -2.74 -9.82 -2.45
CA ASN A 165 -3.18 -10.30 -3.76
C ASN A 165 -2.32 -9.75 -4.91
N LEU A 166 -1.85 -8.52 -4.85
CA LEU A 166 -0.84 -8.01 -5.80
C LEU A 166 0.46 -8.81 -5.70
N ALA A 167 0.92 -9.13 -4.48
CA ALA A 167 2.13 -9.92 -4.29
C ALA A 167 1.99 -11.32 -4.89
N ALA A 168 0.84 -11.97 -4.75
CA ALA A 168 0.58 -13.27 -5.35
C ALA A 168 0.69 -13.24 -6.89
N VAL A 169 0.22 -12.17 -7.52
CA VAL A 169 0.30 -12.00 -8.99
C VAL A 169 1.72 -11.70 -9.47
N VAL A 170 2.46 -10.86 -8.71
CA VAL A 170 3.79 -10.37 -9.13
C VAL A 170 4.92 -11.32 -8.73
N ALA A 171 4.73 -12.13 -7.68
CA ALA A 171 5.79 -12.98 -7.14
C ALA A 171 6.46 -13.90 -8.17
N PRO A 172 5.74 -14.57 -9.10
CA PRO A 172 6.37 -15.40 -10.10
C PRO A 172 7.35 -14.65 -11.01
N GLN A 173 7.03 -13.42 -11.38
CA GLN A 173 7.90 -12.60 -12.24
C GLN A 173 9.20 -12.17 -11.53
N ILE A 174 9.15 -11.94 -10.21
CA ILE A 174 10.30 -11.42 -9.44
C ILE A 174 11.09 -12.55 -8.76
N LEU A 175 10.39 -13.53 -8.19
CA LEU A 175 11.00 -14.60 -7.40
C LEU A 175 11.26 -15.87 -8.23
N GLY A 176 10.64 -15.98 -9.41
CA GLY A 176 10.73 -17.12 -10.33
C GLY A 176 9.39 -17.85 -10.50
N GLU A 177 9.12 -18.33 -11.72
CA GLU A 177 7.83 -18.95 -12.08
C GLU A 177 7.45 -20.18 -11.24
N GLN A 178 8.44 -20.85 -10.64
CA GLN A 178 8.24 -22.06 -9.84
C GLN A 178 8.00 -21.76 -8.35
N ILE A 179 7.93 -20.48 -7.95
CA ILE A 179 7.69 -20.11 -6.55
C ILE A 179 6.35 -20.68 -6.06
N SER A 180 6.37 -21.40 -4.95
CA SER A 180 5.15 -21.84 -4.27
C SER A 180 4.55 -20.68 -3.48
N LEU A 181 3.22 -20.49 -3.58
CA LEU A 181 2.52 -19.36 -2.97
C LEU A 181 1.54 -19.84 -1.91
N GLY A 182 1.69 -19.36 -0.67
CA GLY A 182 0.73 -19.57 0.40
C GLY A 182 0.20 -18.23 0.93
N MET A 183 -1.10 -18.17 1.23
CA MET A 183 -1.72 -16.96 1.80
C MET A 183 -2.61 -17.29 2.98
N VAL A 184 -2.42 -16.53 4.07
CA VAL A 184 -3.27 -16.61 5.27
C VAL A 184 -4.38 -15.56 5.21
N HIS A 185 -5.62 -16.01 5.37
CA HIS A 185 -6.83 -15.20 5.24
C HIS A 185 -7.54 -14.96 6.56
N ARG A 186 -8.16 -13.79 6.69
CA ARG A 186 -8.99 -13.45 7.84
C ARG A 186 -10.40 -14.04 7.78
N SER A 187 -10.89 -14.37 6.59
CA SER A 187 -12.26 -14.83 6.39
C SER A 187 -12.37 -15.88 5.29
N GLU A 188 -13.38 -16.72 5.37
CA GLU A 188 -13.71 -17.68 4.32
C GLU A 188 -14.06 -16.99 2.98
N LEU A 189 -14.65 -15.80 3.06
CA LEU A 189 -14.94 -15.01 1.87
C LEU A 189 -13.63 -14.58 1.17
N GLY A 190 -12.59 -14.23 1.94
CA GLY A 190 -11.26 -13.95 1.41
C GLY A 190 -10.62 -15.17 0.73
N VAL A 191 -10.71 -16.34 1.35
CA VAL A 191 -10.24 -17.62 0.75
C VAL A 191 -10.91 -17.85 -0.60
N ARG A 192 -12.22 -17.77 -0.66
CA ARG A 192 -12.97 -18.01 -1.91
C ARG A 192 -12.61 -16.99 -2.98
N TRP A 193 -12.49 -15.72 -2.57
CA TRP A 193 -12.15 -14.64 -3.50
C TRP A 193 -10.75 -14.82 -4.11
N THR A 194 -9.71 -15.03 -3.28
CA THR A 194 -8.33 -15.22 -3.76
C THR A 194 -8.20 -16.49 -4.60
N ARG A 195 -8.87 -17.59 -4.23
CA ARG A 195 -8.87 -18.83 -5.03
C ARG A 195 -9.41 -18.61 -6.44
N ALA A 196 -10.43 -17.78 -6.60
CA ALA A 196 -10.98 -17.43 -7.91
C ALA A 196 -10.06 -16.49 -8.69
N PHE A 197 -9.41 -15.54 -8.00
CA PHE A 197 -8.56 -14.53 -8.60
C PHE A 197 -7.17 -15.06 -9.02
N GLU A 198 -6.51 -15.82 -8.12
CA GLU A 198 -5.18 -16.41 -8.36
C GLU A 198 -5.16 -17.88 -7.88
N PRO A 199 -5.53 -18.81 -8.77
CA PRO A 199 -5.67 -20.24 -8.42
C PRO A 199 -4.38 -20.92 -7.96
N ARG A 200 -3.20 -20.35 -8.25
CA ARG A 200 -1.90 -20.90 -7.82
C ARG A 200 -1.65 -20.76 -6.33
N VAL A 201 -2.41 -19.90 -5.65
CA VAL A 201 -2.24 -19.67 -4.20
C VAL A 201 -2.86 -20.80 -3.39
N VAL A 202 -2.06 -21.42 -2.54
CA VAL A 202 -2.56 -22.28 -1.47
C VAL A 202 -3.11 -21.39 -0.35
N ASN A 203 -4.38 -21.56 -0.03
CA ASN A 203 -5.10 -20.67 0.88
C ASN A 203 -5.31 -21.35 2.23
N GLY A 204 -4.92 -20.68 3.33
CA GLY A 204 -5.12 -21.12 4.71
C GLY A 204 -5.84 -20.05 5.54
N ARG A 205 -6.43 -20.47 6.67
CA ARG A 205 -7.00 -19.60 7.69
C ARG A 205 -6.02 -19.33 8.82
N THR A 206 -5.05 -20.21 8.98
CA THR A 206 -3.94 -20.13 9.92
C THR A 206 -2.63 -20.40 9.20
N VAL A 207 -1.51 -20.10 9.84
CA VAL A 207 -0.17 -20.45 9.32
C VAL A 207 0.00 -21.97 9.25
N ALA A 208 -0.52 -22.68 10.24
CA ALA A 208 -0.45 -24.15 10.32
C ALA A 208 -1.11 -24.86 9.13
N ASP A 209 -2.21 -24.27 8.57
CA ASP A 209 -2.87 -24.84 7.38
C ASP A 209 -1.94 -24.90 6.15
N LEU A 210 -0.86 -24.11 6.16
CA LEU A 210 0.10 -23.99 5.04
C LEU A 210 1.41 -24.76 5.27
N GLU A 211 1.63 -25.32 6.46
CA GLU A 211 2.91 -25.93 6.84
C GLU A 211 3.35 -27.04 5.89
N SER A 212 2.43 -27.93 5.52
CA SER A 212 2.70 -29.06 4.63
C SER A 212 2.65 -28.71 3.13
N ALA A 213 2.14 -27.52 2.79
CA ALA A 213 1.97 -27.07 1.41
C ALA A 213 3.10 -26.17 0.89
N LEU A 214 3.92 -25.66 1.81
CA LEU A 214 5.06 -24.81 1.49
C LEU A 214 6.36 -25.53 1.79
N ASP A 215 7.20 -25.71 0.77
CA ASP A 215 8.45 -26.45 0.84
C ASP A 215 9.69 -25.55 0.78
N GLY A 216 10.85 -26.13 1.13
CA GLY A 216 12.16 -25.50 1.00
C GLY A 216 12.34 -24.27 1.87
N ARG A 217 13.06 -23.29 1.32
CA ARG A 217 13.33 -21.98 1.95
C ARG A 217 12.12 -21.08 1.81
N ILE A 218 11.61 -20.62 2.94
CA ILE A 218 10.43 -19.78 3.00
C ILE A 218 10.82 -18.33 3.19
N SER A 219 10.28 -17.47 2.36
CA SER A 219 10.24 -16.02 2.60
C SER A 219 8.83 -15.58 2.97
N MET A 220 8.71 -14.65 3.90
CA MET A 220 7.45 -14.13 4.38
C MET A 220 7.24 -12.67 3.95
N LEU A 221 6.09 -12.37 3.37
CA LEU A 221 5.59 -11.00 3.19
C LEU A 221 4.49 -10.72 4.22
N SER A 222 4.74 -9.78 5.13
CA SER A 222 3.74 -9.35 6.10
C SER A 222 2.95 -8.14 5.57
N ALA A 223 1.72 -8.38 5.13
CA ALA A 223 0.78 -7.37 4.65
C ALA A 223 -0.43 -7.20 5.59
N THR A 224 -0.21 -7.41 6.89
CA THR A 224 -1.24 -7.35 7.93
C THR A 224 -1.40 -5.93 8.50
N HIS A 225 -2.45 -5.72 9.30
CA HIS A 225 -2.61 -4.50 10.08
C HIS A 225 -1.60 -4.43 11.24
N ARG A 226 -1.40 -3.22 11.80
CA ARG A 226 -0.38 -2.94 12.81
C ARG A 226 -0.34 -3.94 13.98
N ALA A 227 -1.50 -4.28 14.55
CA ALA A 227 -1.56 -5.21 15.69
C ALA A 227 -1.33 -6.68 15.30
N GLY A 228 -1.42 -7.04 14.01
CA GLY A 228 -1.25 -8.41 13.52
C GLY A 228 0.17 -8.72 13.03
N THR A 229 1.02 -7.71 12.82
CA THR A 229 2.34 -7.93 12.21
C THR A 229 3.28 -8.73 13.11
N ALA A 230 3.48 -8.34 14.36
CA ALA A 230 4.38 -9.05 15.27
C ALA A 230 3.85 -10.43 15.71
N PRO A 231 2.57 -10.58 16.10
CA PRO A 231 2.00 -11.90 16.37
C PRO A 231 2.11 -12.86 15.18
N GLY A 232 1.76 -12.39 13.97
CA GLY A 232 1.87 -13.21 12.77
C GLY A 232 3.30 -13.62 12.44
N LEU A 233 4.28 -12.72 12.64
CA LEU A 233 5.70 -13.06 12.50
C LEU A 233 6.12 -14.13 13.50
N THR A 234 5.67 -14.04 14.74
CA THR A 234 5.94 -15.03 15.79
C THR A 234 5.38 -16.40 15.39
N GLU A 235 4.11 -16.47 14.98
CA GLU A 235 3.46 -17.70 14.54
C GLU A 235 4.21 -18.35 13.37
N VAL A 236 4.59 -17.56 12.36
CA VAL A 236 5.34 -18.06 11.19
C VAL A 236 6.71 -18.61 11.59
N ALA A 237 7.42 -17.92 12.49
CA ALA A 237 8.73 -18.37 12.96
C ALA A 237 8.64 -19.69 13.77
N GLN A 238 7.61 -19.85 14.57
CA GLN A 238 7.35 -21.08 15.31
C GLN A 238 6.98 -22.25 14.40
N THR A 239 6.15 -22.01 13.37
CA THR A 239 5.70 -23.04 12.43
C THR A 239 6.83 -23.52 11.52
N PHE A 240 7.60 -22.59 10.94
CA PHE A 240 8.56 -22.92 9.88
C PHE A 240 10.02 -23.02 10.38
N GLY A 241 10.34 -22.54 11.56
CA GLY A 241 11.67 -22.65 12.16
C GLY A 241 12.80 -22.19 11.26
N ALA A 242 13.80 -23.05 11.04
CA ALA A 242 14.98 -22.80 10.19
C ALA A 242 14.63 -22.61 8.69
N ARG A 243 13.46 -23.05 8.26
CA ARG A 243 12.99 -22.85 6.87
C ARG A 243 12.64 -21.40 6.56
N LEU A 244 12.30 -20.58 7.58
CA LEU A 244 12.04 -19.14 7.42
C LEU A 244 13.37 -18.39 7.26
N THR A 245 13.69 -17.95 6.06
CA THR A 245 15.01 -17.36 5.72
C THR A 245 14.97 -15.85 5.51
N ALA A 246 13.80 -15.29 5.17
CA ALA A 246 13.63 -13.85 5.01
C ALA A 246 12.23 -13.39 5.38
N VAL A 247 12.15 -12.16 5.87
CA VAL A 247 10.89 -11.47 6.18
C VAL A 247 10.91 -10.07 5.61
N HIS A 248 9.82 -9.66 4.96
CA HIS A 248 9.61 -8.27 4.58
C HIS A 248 8.34 -7.72 5.24
N LEU A 249 8.49 -6.61 5.96
CA LEU A 249 7.44 -5.98 6.75
C LEU A 249 6.84 -4.79 5.98
N VAL A 250 5.73 -5.00 5.30
CA VAL A 250 4.88 -3.94 4.72
C VAL A 250 3.89 -3.44 5.76
N GLY A 251 3.31 -4.34 6.55
CA GLY A 251 2.37 -4.02 7.62
C GLY A 251 2.93 -3.01 8.62
N GLY A 252 2.07 -2.12 9.14
CA GLY A 252 2.47 -1.14 10.14
C GLY A 252 2.97 -1.80 11.43
N LEU A 253 3.83 -1.09 12.14
CA LEU A 253 4.33 -1.45 13.46
C LEU A 253 4.32 -0.22 14.36
N SER A 254 4.14 -0.42 15.65
CA SER A 254 4.34 0.62 16.67
C SER A 254 5.82 0.73 17.01
N PRO A 255 6.32 1.90 17.43
CA PRO A 255 7.65 1.99 18.03
C PRO A 255 7.82 0.96 19.15
N HIS A 256 9.04 0.43 19.27
CA HIS A 256 9.39 -0.59 20.28
C HIS A 256 8.64 -1.93 20.17
N THR A 257 8.04 -2.21 19.00
CA THR A 257 7.46 -3.54 18.75
C THR A 257 8.56 -4.58 18.70
N VAL A 258 8.48 -5.58 19.55
CA VAL A 258 9.40 -6.73 19.62
C VAL A 258 8.65 -8.02 19.29
N SER A 259 9.39 -9.04 18.86
CA SER A 259 8.91 -10.40 18.75
C SER A 259 9.77 -11.29 19.67
N PRO A 260 9.15 -12.17 20.50
CA PRO A 260 9.89 -13.12 21.32
C PRO A 260 10.83 -14.03 20.53
N GLU A 261 10.45 -14.34 19.28
CA GLU A 261 11.21 -15.17 18.36
C GLU A 261 12.45 -14.48 17.79
N PHE A 262 12.52 -13.15 17.86
CA PHE A 262 13.61 -12.34 17.33
C PHE A 262 14.08 -11.33 18.38
N PRO A 263 14.63 -11.79 19.50
CA PRO A 263 15.11 -10.88 20.54
C PRO A 263 16.21 -9.97 20.00
N GLY A 264 16.12 -8.68 20.34
CA GLY A 264 17.07 -7.67 19.89
C GLY A 264 16.85 -7.10 18.49
N VAL A 265 15.87 -7.60 17.72
CA VAL A 265 15.52 -7.01 16.41
C VAL A 265 14.48 -5.90 16.59
N ASP A 266 14.87 -4.67 16.29
CA ASP A 266 13.93 -3.54 16.20
C ASP A 266 13.16 -3.59 14.88
N LEU A 267 12.01 -4.26 14.90
CA LEU A 267 11.14 -4.42 13.72
C LEU A 267 10.64 -3.08 13.17
N TYR A 268 10.40 -2.10 14.03
CA TYR A 268 9.97 -0.76 13.62
C TYR A 268 11.13 -0.01 12.96
N GLY A 269 12.32 -0.04 13.58
CA GLY A 269 13.53 0.62 13.08
C GLY A 269 13.95 0.12 11.70
N VAL A 270 13.84 -1.19 11.43
CA VAL A 270 14.12 -1.77 10.10
C VAL A 270 13.25 -1.15 9.01
N ARG A 271 11.95 -0.90 9.30
CA ARG A 271 11.05 -0.25 8.34
C ARG A 271 11.39 1.22 8.14
N VAL A 272 11.67 1.94 9.23
CA VAL A 272 12.00 3.37 9.19
C VAL A 272 13.31 3.62 8.44
N ALA A 273 14.29 2.75 8.61
CA ALA A 273 15.57 2.83 7.89
C ALA A 273 15.42 2.76 6.36
N ASN A 274 14.31 2.20 5.88
CA ASN A 274 13.98 2.12 4.45
C ASN A 274 12.86 3.10 4.04
N THR A 275 12.76 4.25 4.71
CA THR A 275 11.83 5.31 4.30
C THR A 275 12.15 5.78 2.89
N GLY A 276 11.11 5.94 2.04
CA GLY A 276 11.26 6.29 0.63
C GLY A 276 11.81 5.18 -0.25
N GLY A 277 11.87 3.93 0.27
CA GLY A 277 12.32 2.78 -0.53
C GLY A 277 13.81 2.78 -0.84
N LEU A 278 14.64 3.04 0.20
CA LEU A 278 16.10 3.03 0.08
C LEU A 278 16.60 1.77 -0.65
N TRP A 279 17.53 1.94 -1.59
CA TRP A 279 18.14 0.84 -2.32
C TRP A 279 19.66 0.99 -2.43
N PRO A 280 20.49 -0.03 -2.11
CA PRO A 280 20.07 -1.32 -1.53
C PRO A 280 19.39 -1.14 -0.16
N PRO A 281 18.47 -2.06 0.24
CA PRO A 281 17.73 -1.90 1.46
C PRO A 281 18.62 -2.11 2.71
N CYS A 282 18.40 -1.30 3.73
CA CYS A 282 18.84 -1.64 5.08
C CYS A 282 18.15 -2.92 5.53
N ARG A 283 18.93 -3.85 6.09
CA ARG A 283 18.47 -5.14 6.55
C ARG A 283 19.13 -5.51 7.87
N VAL A 284 18.39 -6.24 8.70
CA VAL A 284 18.91 -6.82 9.93
C VAL A 284 18.95 -8.33 9.76
N THR A 285 20.08 -8.93 10.09
CA THR A 285 20.19 -10.40 10.17
C THR A 285 20.00 -10.82 11.61
N PHE A 286 19.01 -11.65 11.86
CA PHE A 286 18.87 -12.38 13.10
C PHE A 286 19.51 -13.77 12.93
N SER A 287 20.30 -14.22 13.90
CA SER A 287 20.86 -15.57 13.92
C SER A 287 20.93 -16.08 15.35
N ASP A 288 20.52 -17.31 15.54
CA ASP A 288 20.71 -18.08 16.75
C ASP A 288 21.37 -19.44 16.42
N SER A 289 21.34 -20.40 17.34
CA SER A 289 21.94 -21.72 17.13
C SER A 289 21.26 -22.56 16.03
N GLU A 290 20.04 -22.24 15.68
CA GLU A 290 19.18 -23.06 14.81
C GLU A 290 18.77 -22.31 13.53
N ARG A 291 18.74 -20.97 13.56
CA ARG A 291 18.11 -20.15 12.52
C ARG A 291 19.00 -18.99 12.08
N SER A 292 18.96 -18.69 10.79
CA SER A 292 19.51 -17.45 10.25
C SER A 292 18.51 -16.83 9.28
N MET A 293 18.03 -15.63 9.60
CA MET A 293 16.98 -14.96 8.86
C MET A 293 17.32 -13.49 8.62
N VAL A 294 16.92 -12.98 7.46
CA VAL A 294 17.04 -11.55 7.13
C VAL A 294 15.68 -10.87 7.28
N VAL A 295 15.67 -9.78 8.03
CA VAL A 295 14.49 -8.91 8.19
C VAL A 295 14.69 -7.63 7.40
N THR A 296 13.71 -7.29 6.58
CA THR A 296 13.60 -6.04 5.84
C THR A 296 12.20 -5.45 6.04
N GLY A 297 11.98 -4.28 5.51
CA GLY A 297 10.66 -3.63 5.50
C GLY A 297 10.79 -2.25 4.87
N ASN A 298 9.67 -1.60 4.57
CA ASN A 298 9.70 -0.26 4.00
C ASN A 298 8.61 0.66 4.56
N ARG A 299 8.83 1.96 4.38
CA ARG A 299 7.86 3.03 4.59
C ARG A 299 7.88 3.91 3.35
N GLY A 300 6.91 3.67 2.46
CA GLY A 300 6.92 4.27 1.12
C GLY A 300 7.95 3.61 0.20
N VAL A 301 8.06 4.12 -1.01
CA VAL A 301 8.91 3.62 -2.09
C VAL A 301 9.52 4.77 -2.89
N SER A 302 10.55 4.49 -3.70
CA SER A 302 11.16 5.48 -4.58
C SER A 302 10.32 5.72 -5.84
N ASN A 303 10.51 6.87 -6.48
CA ASN A 303 9.87 7.19 -7.77
C ASN A 303 10.24 6.17 -8.86
N THR A 304 11.47 5.67 -8.87
CA THR A 304 11.87 4.60 -9.81
C THR A 304 10.98 3.37 -9.70
N ARG A 305 10.50 3.03 -8.48
CA ARG A 305 9.55 1.92 -8.28
C ARG A 305 8.13 2.28 -8.72
N LEU A 306 7.71 3.54 -8.54
CA LEU A 306 6.43 4.02 -9.09
C LEU A 306 6.43 3.97 -10.62
N GLU A 307 7.52 4.37 -11.26
CA GLU A 307 7.68 4.28 -12.71
C GLU A 307 7.66 2.82 -13.21
N ALA A 308 8.35 1.92 -12.51
CA ALA A 308 8.31 0.49 -12.84
C ALA A 308 6.89 -0.10 -12.70
N ALA A 309 6.18 0.27 -11.64
CA ALA A 309 4.78 -0.13 -11.43
C ALA A 309 3.86 0.46 -12.51
N SER A 310 4.05 1.72 -12.89
CA SER A 310 3.29 2.36 -13.96
C SER A 310 3.47 1.63 -15.29
N LYS A 311 4.71 1.32 -15.68
CA LYS A 311 5.01 0.57 -16.90
C LYS A 311 4.36 -0.83 -16.91
N LEU A 312 4.41 -1.53 -15.78
CA LEU A 312 3.78 -2.85 -15.66
C LEU A 312 2.25 -2.76 -15.79
N LEU A 313 1.64 -1.68 -15.26
CA LEU A 313 0.19 -1.44 -15.40
C LEU A 313 -0.23 -1.05 -16.82
N GLU A 314 0.68 -0.60 -17.68
CA GLU A 314 0.42 -0.33 -19.09
C GLU A 314 0.33 -1.63 -19.92
N GLU A 315 0.91 -2.73 -19.45
CA GLU A 315 0.83 -4.03 -20.11
C GLU A 315 -0.62 -4.54 -20.08
N PRO A 316 -1.28 -4.80 -21.23
CA PRO A 316 -2.70 -5.10 -21.28
C PRO A 316 -3.11 -6.31 -20.44
N ASP A 317 -2.34 -7.40 -20.51
CA ASP A 317 -2.65 -8.65 -19.81
C ASP A 317 -2.50 -8.50 -18.31
N PHE A 318 -1.40 -7.91 -17.85
CA PHE A 318 -1.17 -7.64 -16.43
C PHE A 318 -2.18 -6.63 -15.89
N GLY A 319 -2.32 -5.48 -16.59
CA GLY A 319 -3.25 -4.43 -16.19
C GLY A 319 -4.68 -4.94 -16.12
N GLY A 320 -5.14 -5.69 -17.12
CA GLY A 320 -6.49 -6.29 -17.12
C GLY A 320 -6.70 -7.28 -15.96
N LYS A 321 -5.67 -8.06 -15.60
CA LYS A 321 -5.74 -8.97 -14.46
C LYS A 321 -5.88 -8.22 -13.13
N VAL A 322 -5.06 -7.20 -12.90
CA VAL A 322 -5.08 -6.47 -11.62
C VAL A 322 -6.29 -5.52 -11.48
N ASP A 323 -6.96 -5.15 -12.57
CA ASP A 323 -8.22 -4.41 -12.50
C ASP A 323 -9.29 -5.15 -11.68
N CYS A 324 -9.28 -6.49 -11.67
CA CYS A 324 -10.18 -7.30 -10.84
C CYS A 324 -10.01 -7.03 -9.33
N LEU A 325 -8.87 -6.48 -8.91
CA LEU A 325 -8.64 -6.08 -7.51
C LEU A 325 -9.45 -4.85 -7.11
N ILE A 326 -9.85 -4.02 -8.07
CA ILE A 326 -10.73 -2.88 -7.86
C ILE A 326 -12.17 -3.39 -7.81
N THR A 327 -12.57 -3.93 -6.66
CA THR A 327 -13.89 -4.54 -6.49
C THR A 327 -15.02 -3.50 -6.42
N HIS A 328 -14.70 -2.27 -6.02
CA HIS A 328 -15.67 -1.19 -5.86
C HIS A 328 -15.07 0.10 -6.44
N ASP A 329 -15.51 0.49 -7.62
CA ASP A 329 -15.25 1.80 -8.24
C ASP A 329 -16.56 2.59 -8.24
N LEU A 330 -16.69 3.55 -7.34
CA LEU A 330 -17.96 4.17 -7.00
C LEU A 330 -17.94 5.69 -7.18
N PRO A 331 -19.08 6.30 -7.56
CA PRO A 331 -19.26 7.75 -7.49
C PRO A 331 -18.93 8.28 -6.09
N PHE A 332 -18.52 9.54 -5.99
CA PHE A 332 -18.00 10.17 -4.77
C PHE A 332 -18.86 9.92 -3.54
N GLU A 333 -20.15 10.27 -3.61
CA GLU A 333 -21.10 10.13 -2.50
C GLU A 333 -21.27 8.67 -2.07
N LYS A 334 -21.40 7.77 -3.05
CA LYS A 334 -21.57 6.33 -2.80
C LYS A 334 -20.33 5.68 -2.21
N GLY A 335 -19.16 6.13 -2.66
CA GLY A 335 -17.87 5.73 -2.10
C GLY A 335 -17.74 6.10 -0.62
N VAL A 336 -18.17 7.33 -0.24
CA VAL A 336 -18.19 7.79 1.16
C VAL A 336 -19.18 6.98 2.00
N GLU A 337 -20.38 6.65 1.49
CA GLU A 337 -21.33 5.77 2.18
C GLU A 337 -20.72 4.39 2.43
N THR A 338 -20.11 3.79 1.40
CA THR A 338 -19.45 2.48 1.49
C THR A 338 -18.30 2.50 2.50
N LEU A 339 -17.46 3.55 2.47
CA LEU A 339 -16.40 3.77 3.44
C LEU A 339 -16.96 3.81 4.88
N ASN A 340 -18.05 4.54 5.11
CA ASN A 340 -18.68 4.63 6.43
C ASN A 340 -19.25 3.29 6.90
N VAL A 341 -19.81 2.45 6.02
CA VAL A 341 -20.20 1.08 6.35
C VAL A 341 -18.98 0.27 6.79
N MET A 342 -17.86 0.34 6.07
CA MET A 342 -16.63 -0.35 6.46
C MET A 342 -16.07 0.14 7.81
N LEU A 343 -16.19 1.44 8.10
CA LEU A 343 -15.77 2.01 9.38
C LEU A 343 -16.62 1.51 10.55
N SER A 344 -17.95 1.55 10.41
CA SER A 344 -18.89 1.17 11.46
C SER A 344 -18.91 -0.33 11.75
N THR A 345 -18.80 -1.18 10.72
CA THR A 345 -18.79 -2.64 10.87
C THR A 345 -17.44 -3.22 11.25
N GLY A 346 -16.37 -2.48 11.04
CA GLY A 346 -14.99 -2.97 11.26
C GLY A 346 -14.52 -4.02 10.25
N THR A 347 -15.31 -4.31 9.21
CA THR A 347 -15.01 -5.34 8.21
C THR A 347 -14.81 -4.75 6.81
N ARG A 348 -14.34 -5.58 5.89
CA ARG A 348 -14.28 -5.30 4.46
C ARG A 348 -15.43 -5.97 3.68
N VAL A 349 -16.53 -6.28 4.36
CA VAL A 349 -17.71 -6.88 3.73
C VAL A 349 -18.83 -5.84 3.72
N VAL A 350 -19.28 -5.48 2.55
CA VAL A 350 -20.38 -4.54 2.34
C VAL A 350 -21.42 -5.22 1.48
N ASN A 351 -22.66 -5.27 1.93
CA ASN A 351 -23.78 -5.96 1.25
C ASN A 351 -23.48 -7.41 0.85
N GLY A 352 -22.67 -8.13 1.66
CA GLY A 352 -22.27 -9.51 1.40
C GLY A 352 -21.09 -9.68 0.45
N GLU A 353 -20.55 -8.60 -0.11
CA GLU A 353 -19.39 -8.60 -1.02
C GLU A 353 -18.11 -8.18 -0.32
N LEU A 354 -16.99 -8.79 -0.72
CA LEU A 354 -15.68 -8.45 -0.20
C LEU A 354 -15.15 -7.19 -0.90
N VAL A 355 -14.84 -6.17 -0.14
CA VAL A 355 -14.10 -4.99 -0.61
C VAL A 355 -12.60 -5.29 -0.55
N VAL A 356 -11.99 -5.65 -1.69
CA VAL A 356 -10.54 -5.76 -1.80
C VAL A 356 -9.95 -4.37 -1.99
N ARG A 357 -10.52 -3.59 -2.92
CA ARG A 357 -10.18 -2.20 -3.17
C ARG A 357 -11.43 -1.36 -3.40
N LEU A 358 -11.57 -0.29 -2.62
CA LEU A 358 -12.56 0.77 -2.83
C LEU A 358 -11.88 1.96 -3.50
N VAL A 359 -12.39 2.37 -4.64
CA VAL A 359 -11.99 3.57 -5.38
C VAL A 359 -13.16 4.54 -5.42
N LEU A 360 -12.90 5.81 -5.17
CA LEU A 360 -13.84 6.91 -5.26
C LEU A 360 -13.57 7.72 -6.53
N ASP A 361 -14.61 7.98 -7.30
CA ASP A 361 -14.60 8.94 -8.40
C ASP A 361 -14.70 10.35 -7.79
N MET A 362 -13.70 11.18 -8.04
CA MET A 362 -13.60 12.51 -7.44
C MET A 362 -14.20 13.63 -8.33
N LEU A 363 -14.67 13.29 -9.53
CA LEU A 363 -15.25 14.21 -10.53
C LEU A 363 -16.71 14.51 -10.28
#